data_bc701e42a0de79b1e9372ba95dd23d9c
#
_entry.id   bc701e42a0de79b1e9372ba95dd23d9c
#
_cell.length_a   1.000
_cell.length_b   1.000
_cell.length_c   1.000
_cell.angle_alpha   90.00
_cell.angle_beta   90.00
_cell.angle_gamma   90.00
#
_symmetry.space_group_name_H-M   'P 1'
#
loop_
_entity.id
_entity.type
_entity.pdbx_description
1 polymer ?
#
loop_
_entity_poly.entity_id
_entity_poly.type
_entity_poly.pdbx_seq_one_letter_code
_entity_poly.pdbx_strand_id
1 'polypeptide(L)'
;MMNSKLEQDLQTCLSMIRADWKMQNNYLDRQTNFIYRCDSLEKCLEQIRIAGVEKEYALHRWYNYMTSVACEYLFCEFGAVHDNDVYNHDVDIYINGIPFDVKLTIYPAKLSHRPYDLKTRTGKNEMIKWYYANQSQQSRKQMLNRLYVVCDGKDAYECLIMKSDFKLLREKISSFMRYSLNNGINEIDIVDNGITYHLKSDIIYISYN
;
A
#
# COMPACT_ATOMS: atom_id res chain seq x y z
N MET A 1 1.95 -2.62 -19.05
CA MET A 1 1.30 -3.95 -18.92
C MET A 1 1.99 -4.67 -17.77
N MET A 2 1.28 -4.92 -16.66
CA MET A 2 1.83 -5.74 -15.59
C MET A 2 2.12 -7.14 -16.15
N ASN A 3 3.35 -7.60 -15.93
CA ASN A 3 3.89 -8.78 -16.57
C ASN A 3 3.45 -10.03 -15.78
N SER A 4 2.95 -11.07 -16.44
CA SER A 4 2.65 -12.37 -15.84
C SER A 4 3.81 -12.94 -15.02
N LYS A 5 5.05 -12.54 -15.34
CA LYS A 5 6.24 -12.89 -14.57
C LYS A 5 6.23 -12.27 -13.16
N LEU A 6 5.84 -11.00 -13.00
CA LEU A 6 5.76 -10.38 -11.68
C LEU A 6 4.75 -11.09 -10.78
N GLU A 7 3.57 -11.46 -11.31
CA GLU A 7 2.57 -12.21 -10.55
C GLU A 7 3.13 -13.56 -10.07
N GLN A 8 3.84 -14.29 -10.95
CA GLN A 8 4.48 -15.55 -10.59
C GLN A 8 5.58 -15.36 -9.53
N ASP A 9 6.41 -14.34 -9.69
CA ASP A 9 7.47 -14.00 -8.73
C ASP A 9 6.87 -13.67 -7.35
N LEU A 10 5.78 -12.91 -7.30
CA LEU A 10 5.09 -12.56 -6.05
C LEU A 10 4.43 -13.79 -5.40
N GLN A 11 3.78 -14.66 -6.17
CA GLN A 11 3.20 -15.90 -5.66
C GLN A 11 4.29 -16.84 -5.11
N THR A 12 5.43 -16.94 -5.82
CA THR A 12 6.58 -17.72 -5.36
C THR A 12 7.16 -17.11 -4.08
N CYS A 13 7.31 -15.81 -4.01
CA CYS A 13 7.77 -15.11 -2.81
C CYS A 13 6.86 -15.37 -1.61
N LEU A 14 5.52 -15.33 -1.78
CA LEU A 14 4.56 -15.65 -0.72
C LEU A 14 4.74 -17.05 -0.14
N SER A 15 5.15 -18.03 -0.95
CA SER A 15 5.44 -19.38 -0.44
C SER A 15 6.70 -19.47 0.41
N MET A 16 7.54 -18.43 0.40
CA MET A 16 8.84 -18.38 1.11
C MET A 16 8.81 -17.52 2.36
N ILE A 17 7.70 -16.81 2.63
CA ILE A 17 7.57 -15.89 3.76
C ILE A 17 6.39 -16.29 4.64
N ARG A 18 6.46 -15.94 5.93
CA ARG A 18 5.31 -16.08 6.83
C ARG A 18 4.39 -14.89 6.74
N ALA A 19 3.11 -15.09 6.97
CA ALA A 19 2.13 -14.01 6.94
C ALA A 19 2.25 -13.03 8.11
N ASP A 20 2.78 -13.49 9.25
CA ASP A 20 2.91 -12.74 10.49
C ASP A 20 4.15 -11.82 10.51
N TRP A 21 4.19 -10.85 9.65
CA TRP A 21 5.23 -9.82 9.64
C TRP A 21 5.25 -9.05 10.97
N LYS A 22 6.33 -9.20 11.73
CA LYS A 22 6.31 -8.79 13.13
C LYS A 22 6.80 -7.39 13.41
N MET A 23 7.82 -6.89 12.80
CA MET A 23 8.29 -5.53 13.11
C MET A 23 9.30 -5.02 12.10
N GLN A 24 9.10 -3.77 11.68
CA GLN A 24 10.11 -3.01 10.97
C GLN A 24 11.33 -2.80 11.86
N ASN A 25 12.52 -3.04 11.30
CA ASN A 25 13.79 -2.90 12.01
C ASN A 25 14.73 -2.02 11.18
N ASN A 26 15.04 -0.82 11.68
CA ASN A 26 15.87 0.15 10.97
C ASN A 26 17.26 -0.37 10.58
N TYR A 27 17.83 -1.26 11.38
CA TYR A 27 19.13 -1.86 11.07
C TYR A 27 19.00 -2.81 9.87
N LEU A 28 18.02 -3.73 9.91
CA LEU A 28 17.74 -4.65 8.82
C LEU A 28 17.27 -3.91 7.56
N ASP A 29 16.49 -2.84 7.71
CA ASP A 29 16.07 -2.00 6.59
C ASP A 29 17.26 -1.45 5.80
N ARG A 30 18.27 -0.91 6.49
CA ARG A 30 19.48 -0.40 5.83
C ARG A 30 20.26 -1.48 5.09
N GLN A 31 20.32 -2.69 5.66
CA GLN A 31 21.02 -3.81 5.06
C GLN A 31 20.31 -4.39 3.83
N THR A 32 19.00 -4.18 3.73
CA THR A 32 18.16 -4.75 2.68
C THR A 32 17.67 -3.72 1.66
N ASN A 33 18.25 -2.51 1.61
CA ASN A 33 17.86 -1.45 0.66
C ASN A 33 18.11 -1.80 -0.83
N PHE A 34 18.86 -2.86 -1.09
CA PHE A 34 19.03 -3.38 -2.45
C PHE A 34 17.70 -3.83 -3.09
N ILE A 35 16.68 -4.14 -2.28
CA ILE A 35 15.35 -4.57 -2.78
C ILE A 35 14.76 -3.58 -3.78
N TYR A 36 15.01 -2.28 -3.60
CA TYR A 36 14.53 -1.23 -4.50
C TYR A 36 15.13 -1.28 -5.91
N ARG A 37 16.18 -2.10 -6.12
CA ARG A 37 16.85 -2.32 -7.41
C ARG A 37 16.60 -3.71 -7.97
N CYS A 38 15.80 -4.53 -7.27
CA CYS A 38 15.49 -5.90 -7.68
C CYS A 38 14.13 -5.93 -8.38
N ASP A 39 14.12 -5.96 -9.70
CA ASP A 39 12.92 -6.02 -10.54
C ASP A 39 12.34 -7.44 -10.67
N SER A 40 13.00 -8.45 -10.09
CA SER A 40 12.57 -9.85 -10.07
C SER A 40 12.94 -10.54 -8.76
N LEU A 41 12.22 -11.62 -8.45
CA LEU A 41 12.51 -12.47 -7.28
C LEU A 41 13.91 -13.09 -7.36
N GLU A 42 14.33 -13.51 -8.55
CA GLU A 42 15.65 -14.09 -8.80
C GLU A 42 16.77 -13.14 -8.39
N LYS A 43 16.72 -11.88 -8.87
CA LYS A 43 17.69 -10.85 -8.49
C LYS A 43 17.65 -10.55 -6.98
N CYS A 44 16.47 -10.52 -6.39
CA CYS A 44 16.33 -10.32 -4.96
C CYS A 44 17.02 -11.44 -4.16
N LEU A 45 16.78 -12.70 -4.52
CA LEU A 45 17.40 -13.87 -3.89
C LEU A 45 18.92 -13.88 -4.05
N GLU A 46 19.43 -13.48 -5.21
CA GLU A 46 20.88 -13.35 -5.43
C GLU A 46 21.49 -12.27 -4.52
N GLN A 47 20.87 -11.10 -4.44
CA GLN A 47 21.34 -10.02 -3.56
C GLN A 47 21.28 -10.40 -2.09
N ILE A 48 20.26 -11.12 -1.64
CA ILE A 48 20.18 -11.67 -0.28
C ILE A 48 21.38 -12.57 0.01
N ARG A 49 21.73 -13.47 -0.92
CA ARG A 49 22.86 -14.38 -0.79
C ARG A 49 24.20 -13.62 -0.72
N ILE A 50 24.38 -12.61 -1.58
CA ILE A 50 25.62 -11.80 -1.62
C ILE A 50 25.76 -10.98 -0.33
N ALA A 51 24.69 -10.35 0.13
CA ALA A 51 24.70 -9.48 1.32
C ALA A 51 24.73 -10.27 2.64
N GLY A 52 24.41 -11.59 2.63
CA GLY A 52 24.36 -12.40 3.84
C GLY A 52 23.33 -11.97 4.87
N VAL A 53 22.22 -11.39 4.41
CA VAL A 53 21.14 -10.86 5.29
C VAL A 53 20.05 -11.89 5.53
N GLU A 54 19.19 -11.60 6.51
CA GLU A 54 18.03 -12.45 6.80
C GLU A 54 17.06 -12.49 5.60
N LYS A 55 16.91 -13.71 5.05
CA LYS A 55 16.16 -13.94 3.82
C LYS A 55 14.69 -13.54 3.94
N GLU A 56 14.02 -13.97 5.01
CA GLU A 56 12.60 -13.74 5.20
C GLU A 56 12.30 -12.24 5.32
N TYR A 57 13.13 -11.50 6.07
CA TYR A 57 13.01 -10.05 6.20
C TYR A 57 13.13 -9.33 4.85
N ALA A 58 14.16 -9.65 4.09
CA ALA A 58 14.38 -9.03 2.79
C ALA A 58 13.25 -9.35 1.79
N LEU A 59 12.76 -10.61 1.77
CA LEU A 59 11.66 -11.02 0.91
C LEU A 59 10.34 -10.33 1.27
N HIS A 60 10.02 -10.16 2.55
CA HIS A 60 8.85 -9.40 2.97
C HIS A 60 8.91 -7.95 2.50
N ARG A 61 10.08 -7.29 2.64
CA ARG A 61 10.27 -5.92 2.15
C ARG A 61 10.12 -5.84 0.64
N TRP A 62 10.75 -6.76 -0.09
CA TRP A 62 10.67 -6.82 -1.55
C TRP A 62 9.22 -7.05 -2.00
N TYR A 63 8.52 -8.00 -1.40
CA TYR A 63 7.11 -8.26 -1.69
C TYR A 63 6.23 -7.02 -1.48
N ASN A 64 6.37 -6.35 -0.33
CA ASN A 64 5.61 -5.14 -0.02
C ASN A 64 5.93 -4.00 -1.00
N TYR A 65 7.19 -3.81 -1.35
CA TYR A 65 7.62 -2.81 -2.32
C TYR A 65 7.03 -3.09 -3.70
N MET A 66 7.19 -4.30 -4.22
CA MET A 66 6.72 -4.65 -5.56
C MET A 66 5.20 -4.59 -5.70
N THR A 67 4.46 -5.02 -4.67
CA THR A 67 3.00 -4.91 -4.68
C THR A 67 2.52 -3.46 -4.58
N SER A 68 3.22 -2.59 -3.82
CA SER A 68 2.89 -1.16 -3.74
C SER A 68 3.10 -0.46 -5.07
N VAL A 69 4.27 -0.63 -5.69
CA VAL A 69 4.57 -0.07 -7.02
C VAL A 69 3.58 -0.57 -8.07
N ALA A 70 3.26 -1.87 -8.06
CA ALA A 70 2.26 -2.41 -8.99
C ALA A 70 0.88 -1.77 -8.77
N CYS A 71 0.48 -1.53 -7.51
CA CYS A 71 -0.77 -0.86 -7.18
C CYS A 71 -0.84 0.57 -7.76
N GLU A 72 0.25 1.34 -7.63
CA GLU A 72 0.36 2.69 -8.20
C GLU A 72 0.15 2.67 -9.73
N TYR A 73 0.80 1.74 -10.42
CA TYR A 73 0.61 1.57 -11.87
C TYR A 73 -0.81 1.14 -12.25
N LEU A 74 -1.52 0.40 -11.38
CA LEU A 74 -2.94 0.11 -11.62
C LEU A 74 -3.81 1.37 -11.65
N PHE A 75 -3.54 2.36 -10.79
CA PHE A 75 -4.23 3.66 -10.89
C PHE A 75 -3.93 4.37 -12.22
N CYS A 76 -2.69 4.23 -12.71
CA CYS A 76 -2.30 4.83 -13.99
C CYS A 76 -3.02 4.20 -15.19
N GLU A 77 -3.39 2.91 -15.14
CA GLU A 77 -4.23 2.28 -16.15
C GLU A 77 -5.61 2.95 -16.29
N PHE A 78 -6.05 3.69 -15.28
CA PHE A 78 -7.37 4.33 -15.23
C PHE A 78 -7.32 5.87 -15.14
N GLY A 79 -6.21 6.48 -15.58
CA GLY A 79 -6.11 7.92 -15.79
C GLY A 79 -5.37 8.68 -14.70
N ALA A 80 -4.78 8.03 -13.71
CA ALA A 80 -3.78 8.66 -12.86
C ALA A 80 -2.45 8.83 -13.61
N VAL A 81 -1.62 9.77 -13.16
CA VAL A 81 -0.27 9.99 -13.67
C VAL A 81 0.72 9.66 -12.57
N HIS A 82 1.65 8.75 -12.83
CA HIS A 82 2.69 8.39 -11.86
C HIS A 82 3.66 9.57 -11.65
N ASP A 83 4.09 9.82 -10.42
CA ASP A 83 5.16 10.78 -10.18
C ASP A 83 6.49 10.20 -10.67
N ASN A 84 7.19 10.95 -11.52
CA ASN A 84 8.48 10.55 -12.06
C ASN A 84 9.67 11.18 -11.30
N ASP A 85 9.40 12.00 -10.27
CA ASP A 85 10.48 12.57 -9.45
C ASP A 85 10.93 11.54 -8.41
N VAL A 86 12.05 10.89 -8.67
CA VAL A 86 12.67 9.89 -7.78
C VAL A 86 13.09 10.44 -6.41
N TYR A 87 13.12 11.75 -6.24
CA TYR A 87 13.43 12.43 -4.97
C TYR A 87 12.18 12.83 -4.19
N ASN A 88 11.00 12.77 -4.82
CA ASN A 88 9.74 13.04 -4.16
C ASN A 88 9.25 11.76 -3.47
N HIS A 89 9.29 11.72 -2.17
CA HIS A 89 8.83 10.59 -1.37
C HIS A 89 7.44 10.81 -0.76
N ASP A 90 6.79 11.92 -1.12
CA ASP A 90 5.52 12.35 -0.55
C ASP A 90 4.34 12.16 -1.53
N VAL A 91 4.64 11.88 -2.81
CA VAL A 91 3.63 11.72 -3.87
C VAL A 91 3.98 10.50 -4.71
N ASP A 92 3.03 9.59 -4.89
CA ASP A 92 3.16 8.43 -5.77
C ASP A 92 2.46 8.67 -7.12
N ILE A 93 1.28 9.29 -7.07
CA ILE A 93 0.45 9.54 -8.25
C ILE A 93 -0.27 10.88 -8.20
N TYR A 94 -0.70 11.35 -9.39
CA TYR A 94 -1.62 12.49 -9.53
C TYR A 94 -2.95 12.00 -10.14
N ILE A 95 -4.08 12.44 -9.55
CA ILE A 95 -5.43 12.26 -10.11
C ILE A 95 -6.02 13.64 -10.36
N ASN A 96 -6.32 13.97 -11.62
CA ASN A 96 -6.75 15.32 -12.04
C ASN A 96 -5.79 16.43 -11.54
N GLY A 97 -4.49 16.18 -11.56
CA GLY A 97 -3.46 17.11 -11.11
C GLY A 97 -3.32 17.24 -9.59
N ILE A 98 -4.11 16.50 -8.79
CA ILE A 98 -4.02 16.48 -7.33
C ILE A 98 -3.06 15.37 -6.91
N PRO A 99 -2.02 15.67 -6.09
CA PRO A 99 -1.06 14.68 -5.63
C PRO A 99 -1.63 13.77 -4.56
N PHE A 100 -1.26 12.48 -4.60
CA PHE A 100 -1.62 11.46 -3.61
C PHE A 100 -0.45 10.54 -3.29
N ASP A 101 -0.33 10.23 -2.00
CA ASP A 101 0.44 9.12 -1.46
C ASP A 101 -0.47 7.87 -1.41
N VAL A 102 -0.11 6.77 -2.06
CA VAL A 102 -0.89 5.52 -2.15
C VAL A 102 -0.37 4.51 -1.14
N LYS A 103 -1.25 3.99 -0.29
CA LYS A 103 -0.90 3.00 0.72
C LYS A 103 -1.65 1.68 0.50
N LEU A 104 -0.98 0.73 -0.14
CA LEU A 104 -1.48 -0.65 -0.22
C LEU A 104 -1.20 -1.35 1.12
N THR A 105 -2.23 -1.59 1.88
CA THR A 105 -2.12 -2.10 3.26
C THR A 105 -3.11 -3.22 3.54
N ILE A 106 -2.98 -3.85 4.70
CA ILE A 106 -3.95 -4.80 5.22
C ILE A 106 -4.79 -4.14 6.32
N TYR A 107 -5.97 -4.71 6.62
CA TYR A 107 -6.77 -4.25 7.75
C TYR A 107 -5.95 -4.38 9.04
N PRO A 108 -5.80 -3.32 9.86
CA PRO A 108 -4.87 -3.31 10.98
C PRO A 108 -5.20 -4.35 12.04
N ALA A 109 -4.25 -5.20 12.40
CA ALA A 109 -4.40 -6.22 13.44
C ALA A 109 -4.76 -5.61 14.82
N LYS A 110 -4.35 -4.36 15.09
CA LYS A 110 -4.72 -3.63 16.32
C LYS A 110 -6.23 -3.35 16.42
N LEU A 111 -6.96 -3.42 15.32
CA LEU A 111 -8.41 -3.25 15.23
C LEU A 111 -9.12 -4.62 15.10
N SER A 112 -8.72 -5.59 15.91
CA SER A 112 -9.21 -6.98 15.87
C SER A 112 -10.74 -7.10 15.95
N HIS A 113 -11.41 -6.17 16.63
CA HIS A 113 -12.89 -6.13 16.74
C HIS A 113 -13.56 -5.46 15.53
N ARG A 114 -12.80 -5.07 14.50
CA ARG A 114 -13.30 -4.46 13.25
C ARG A 114 -14.35 -3.36 13.50
N PRO A 115 -14.00 -2.29 14.26
CA PRO A 115 -14.96 -1.27 14.66
C PRO A 115 -15.47 -0.42 13.50
N TYR A 116 -14.80 -0.47 12.33
CA TYR A 116 -15.11 0.36 11.17
C TYR A 116 -15.63 -0.49 10.01
N ASP A 117 -16.85 -0.22 9.56
CA ASP A 117 -17.41 -0.84 8.35
C ASP A 117 -16.93 -0.12 7.10
N LEU A 118 -15.95 -0.69 6.41
CA LEU A 118 -15.35 -0.10 5.20
C LEU A 118 -16.26 -0.16 3.96
N LYS A 119 -17.46 -0.74 4.06
CA LYS A 119 -18.50 -0.65 3.03
C LYS A 119 -19.28 0.66 3.13
N THR A 120 -19.21 1.36 4.27
CA THR A 120 -19.89 2.63 4.50
C THR A 120 -18.94 3.83 4.44
N ARG A 121 -19.45 5.00 4.06
CA ARG A 121 -18.67 6.26 4.08
C ARG A 121 -18.20 6.61 5.49
N THR A 122 -19.07 6.48 6.47
CA THR A 122 -18.74 6.77 7.87
C THR A 122 -17.60 5.88 8.36
N GLY A 123 -17.69 4.56 8.15
CA GLY A 123 -16.63 3.64 8.58
C GLY A 123 -15.30 3.91 7.88
N LYS A 124 -15.31 4.26 6.58
CA LYS A 124 -14.10 4.69 5.86
C LYS A 124 -13.50 5.95 6.48
N ASN A 125 -14.31 6.98 6.75
CA ASN A 125 -13.82 8.23 7.32
C ASN A 125 -13.19 8.01 8.72
N GLU A 126 -13.81 7.19 9.57
CA GLU A 126 -13.24 6.86 10.89
C GLU A 126 -11.93 6.08 10.77
N MET A 127 -11.84 5.15 9.82
CA MET A 127 -10.61 4.42 9.56
C MET A 127 -9.50 5.34 9.01
N ILE A 128 -9.83 6.29 8.14
CA ILE A 128 -8.88 7.29 7.64
C ILE A 128 -8.32 8.11 8.80
N LYS A 129 -9.19 8.64 9.68
CA LYS A 129 -8.76 9.36 10.89
C LYS A 129 -7.83 8.51 11.76
N TRP A 130 -8.17 7.23 11.92
CA TRP A 130 -7.33 6.29 12.67
C TRP A 130 -5.95 6.13 12.02
N TYR A 131 -5.87 5.99 10.69
CA TYR A 131 -4.59 5.88 9.98
C TYR A 131 -3.73 7.13 10.17
N TYR A 132 -4.29 8.34 10.04
CA TYR A 132 -3.53 9.57 10.28
C TYR A 132 -3.06 9.70 11.73
N ALA A 133 -3.86 9.28 12.69
CA ALA A 133 -3.49 9.30 14.11
C ALA A 133 -2.41 8.26 14.45
N ASN A 134 -2.34 7.13 13.73
CA ASN A 134 -1.45 6.01 14.00
C ASN A 134 -0.33 5.84 12.96
N GLN A 135 0.08 6.91 12.30
CA GLN A 135 1.24 6.90 11.42
C GLN A 135 2.50 6.46 12.20
N SER A 136 3.45 5.80 11.51
CA SER A 136 4.65 5.31 12.16
C SER A 136 5.43 6.47 12.81
N GLN A 137 5.88 6.25 14.05
CA GLN A 137 6.49 7.29 14.88
C GLN A 137 7.92 7.68 14.47
N GLN A 138 8.48 7.05 13.45
CA GLN A 138 9.89 7.26 13.08
C GLN A 138 10.18 8.55 12.33
N SER A 139 9.19 9.26 11.88
CA SER A 139 9.33 10.58 11.29
C SER A 139 7.98 11.27 11.22
N ARG A 140 8.04 12.54 11.27
CA ARG A 140 7.03 13.57 11.04
C ARG A 140 5.70 13.02 10.52
N LYS A 141 4.64 13.18 11.30
CA LYS A 141 3.29 12.95 10.79
C LYS A 141 3.12 13.76 9.51
N GLN A 142 2.95 13.05 8.40
CA GLN A 142 2.74 13.70 7.11
C GLN A 142 1.24 13.88 6.90
N MET A 143 0.82 15.14 6.77
CA MET A 143 -0.58 15.51 6.47
C MET A 143 -0.72 15.74 4.98
N LEU A 144 -0.64 14.65 4.22
CA LEU A 144 -0.73 14.59 2.76
C LEU A 144 -2.07 13.99 2.34
N ASN A 145 -2.51 14.27 1.11
CA ASN A 145 -3.62 13.51 0.53
C ASN A 145 -3.23 12.04 0.37
N ARG A 146 -4.10 11.11 0.77
CA ARG A 146 -3.82 9.69 0.75
C ARG A 146 -4.94 8.84 0.20
N LEU A 147 -4.56 7.82 -0.54
CA LEU A 147 -5.44 6.74 -0.94
C LEU A 147 -4.99 5.45 -0.26
N TYR A 148 -5.87 4.89 0.55
CA TYR A 148 -5.62 3.62 1.22
C TYR A 148 -6.31 2.49 0.45
N VAL A 149 -5.53 1.55 -0.08
CA VAL A 149 -6.03 0.30 -0.65
C VAL A 149 -5.93 -0.76 0.44
N VAL A 150 -7.06 -1.08 1.06
CA VAL A 150 -7.11 -1.90 2.28
C VAL A 150 -7.58 -3.30 1.96
N CYS A 151 -6.66 -4.27 2.02
CA CYS A 151 -6.94 -5.69 1.86
C CYS A 151 -7.47 -6.26 3.19
N ASP A 152 -8.69 -6.79 3.16
CA ASP A 152 -9.40 -7.32 4.33
C ASP A 152 -9.83 -8.77 4.10
N GLY A 153 -8.94 -9.70 4.40
CA GLY A 153 -9.14 -11.13 4.34
C GLY A 153 -9.51 -11.73 5.69
N LYS A 154 -9.82 -13.02 5.68
CA LYS A 154 -10.12 -13.81 6.90
C LYS A 154 -8.92 -13.94 7.83
N ASP A 155 -7.72 -13.91 7.26
CA ASP A 155 -6.45 -14.01 7.97
C ASP A 155 -5.35 -13.18 7.28
N ALA A 156 -4.18 -13.10 7.92
CA ALA A 156 -3.05 -12.33 7.41
C ALA A 156 -2.54 -12.85 6.05
N TYR A 157 -2.60 -14.16 5.81
CA TYR A 157 -2.13 -14.77 4.57
C TYR A 157 -3.04 -14.41 3.40
N GLU A 158 -4.36 -14.50 3.58
CA GLU A 158 -5.32 -14.05 2.58
C GLU A 158 -5.19 -12.57 2.25
N CYS A 159 -4.93 -11.72 3.28
CA CYS A 159 -4.65 -10.30 3.06
C CYS A 159 -3.40 -10.08 2.19
N LEU A 160 -2.34 -10.88 2.38
CA LEU A 160 -1.14 -10.81 1.52
C LEU A 160 -1.46 -11.26 0.09
N ILE A 161 -2.21 -12.36 -0.09
CA ILE A 161 -2.64 -12.81 -1.43
C ILE A 161 -3.38 -11.69 -2.15
N MET A 162 -4.31 -11.00 -1.49
CA MET A 162 -5.06 -9.88 -2.09
C MET A 162 -4.15 -8.75 -2.59
N LYS A 163 -3.02 -8.48 -1.91
CA LYS A 163 -2.07 -7.45 -2.34
C LYS A 163 -1.41 -7.76 -3.70
N SER A 164 -1.35 -9.01 -4.10
CA SER A 164 -0.82 -9.46 -5.39
C SER A 164 -1.89 -10.00 -6.36
N ASP A 165 -3.16 -10.00 -5.96
CA ASP A 165 -4.28 -10.30 -6.85
C ASP A 165 -4.60 -9.07 -7.72
N PHE A 166 -3.80 -8.88 -8.77
CA PHE A 166 -3.92 -7.71 -9.63
C PHE A 166 -5.24 -7.67 -10.41
N LYS A 167 -5.91 -8.80 -10.59
CA LYS A 167 -7.25 -8.82 -11.19
C LYS A 167 -8.26 -8.18 -10.25
N LEU A 168 -8.27 -8.58 -8.98
CA LEU A 168 -9.15 -8.01 -7.95
C LEU A 168 -8.83 -6.54 -7.71
N LEU A 169 -7.55 -6.18 -7.54
CA LEU A 169 -7.12 -4.79 -7.36
C LEU A 169 -7.55 -3.91 -8.54
N ARG A 170 -7.34 -4.37 -9.78
CA ARG A 170 -7.75 -3.64 -11.00
C ARG A 170 -9.25 -3.39 -11.03
N GLU A 171 -10.08 -4.37 -10.69
CA GLU A 171 -11.53 -4.22 -10.64
C GLU A 171 -11.95 -3.12 -9.64
N LYS A 172 -11.42 -3.17 -8.42
CA LYS A 172 -11.76 -2.21 -7.35
C LYS A 172 -11.23 -0.81 -7.63
N ILE A 173 -9.97 -0.71 -8.11
CA ILE A 173 -9.35 0.58 -8.49
C ILE A 173 -10.08 1.19 -9.68
N SER A 174 -10.41 0.42 -10.71
CA SER A 174 -11.21 0.89 -11.86
C SER A 174 -12.56 1.48 -11.43
N SER A 175 -13.25 0.79 -10.52
CA SER A 175 -14.54 1.26 -9.99
C SER A 175 -14.38 2.56 -9.18
N PHE A 176 -13.34 2.65 -8.36
CA PHE A 176 -13.00 3.85 -7.61
C PHE A 176 -12.66 5.03 -8.54
N MET A 177 -11.79 4.81 -9.53
CA MET A 177 -11.36 5.84 -10.47
C MET A 177 -12.53 6.39 -11.28
N ARG A 178 -13.41 5.52 -11.81
CA ARG A 178 -14.62 5.96 -12.52
C ARG A 178 -15.54 6.80 -11.64
N TYR A 179 -15.68 6.44 -10.37
CA TYR A 179 -16.48 7.22 -9.43
C TYR A 179 -15.84 8.58 -9.14
N SER A 180 -14.54 8.59 -8.79
CA SER A 180 -13.82 9.78 -8.34
C SER A 180 -13.61 10.82 -9.45
N LEU A 181 -13.45 10.40 -10.70
CA LEU A 181 -13.34 11.31 -11.84
C LEU A 181 -14.63 12.12 -12.06
N ASN A 182 -15.79 11.55 -11.72
CA ASN A 182 -17.09 12.23 -11.89
C ASN A 182 -17.57 12.95 -10.63
N ASN A 183 -17.23 12.47 -9.43
CA ASN A 183 -17.77 12.94 -8.17
C ASN A 183 -16.73 13.58 -7.24
N GLY A 184 -15.46 13.57 -7.64
CA GLY A 184 -14.35 13.97 -6.79
C GLY A 184 -13.94 12.90 -5.77
N ILE A 185 -12.82 13.14 -5.11
CA ILE A 185 -12.29 12.30 -4.03
C ILE A 185 -12.77 12.86 -2.70
N ASN A 186 -13.09 11.98 -1.76
CA ASN A 186 -13.59 12.34 -0.44
C ASN A 186 -12.69 13.37 0.25
N GLU A 187 -13.30 14.43 0.77
CA GLU A 187 -12.64 15.45 1.57
C GLU A 187 -12.84 15.15 3.05
N ILE A 188 -11.80 15.30 3.84
CA ILE A 188 -11.81 14.98 5.27
C ILE A 188 -10.94 15.95 6.05
N ASP A 189 -11.44 16.36 7.21
CA ASP A 189 -10.69 17.17 8.16
C ASP A 189 -9.97 16.27 9.16
N ILE A 190 -8.65 16.45 9.24
CA ILE A 190 -7.78 15.79 10.21
C ILE A 190 -7.25 16.83 11.18
N VAL A 191 -7.49 16.62 12.47
CA VAL A 191 -6.98 17.51 13.53
C VAL A 191 -5.74 16.86 14.15
N ASP A 192 -4.61 17.58 14.13
CA ASP A 192 -3.39 17.18 14.83
C ASP A 192 -2.78 18.39 15.53
N ASN A 193 -2.48 18.25 16.83
CA ASN A 193 -1.91 19.32 17.67
C ASN A 193 -2.66 20.66 17.57
N GLY A 194 -3.99 20.62 17.47
CA GLY A 194 -4.85 21.82 17.36
C GLY A 194 -4.89 22.47 15.98
N ILE A 195 -4.23 21.90 14.99
CA ILE A 195 -4.25 22.34 13.59
C ILE A 195 -5.22 21.44 12.82
N THR A 196 -6.12 22.04 12.05
CA THR A 196 -7.01 21.31 11.14
C THR A 196 -6.41 21.31 9.74
N TYR A 197 -6.24 20.09 9.19
CA TYR A 197 -5.77 19.85 7.85
C TYR A 197 -6.95 19.41 6.96
N HIS A 198 -7.22 20.13 5.89
CA HIS A 198 -8.25 19.78 4.90
C HIS A 198 -7.61 18.91 3.82
N LEU A 199 -7.87 17.62 3.86
CA LEU A 199 -7.20 16.64 3.01
C LEU A 199 -8.19 15.92 2.09
N LYS A 200 -7.71 15.49 0.93
CA LYS A 200 -8.41 14.51 0.10
C LYS A 200 -7.89 13.13 0.44
N SER A 201 -8.78 12.27 0.95
CA SER A 201 -8.40 10.91 1.33
C SER A 201 -9.58 9.95 1.19
N ASP A 202 -9.32 8.76 0.68
CA ASP A 202 -10.36 7.72 0.57
C ASP A 202 -9.79 6.33 0.83
N ILE A 203 -10.69 5.35 1.02
CA ILE A 203 -10.37 3.94 1.15
C ILE A 203 -10.97 3.16 -0.02
N ILE A 204 -10.12 2.45 -0.74
CA ILE A 204 -10.49 1.41 -1.67
C ILE A 204 -10.48 0.09 -0.89
N TYR A 205 -11.67 -0.44 -0.62
CA TYR A 205 -11.84 -1.66 0.17
C TYR A 205 -11.72 -2.88 -0.71
N ILE A 206 -10.77 -3.77 -0.37
CA ILE A 206 -10.49 -5.00 -1.09
C ILE A 206 -10.91 -6.18 -0.23
N SER A 207 -11.82 -6.99 -0.75
CA SER A 207 -12.33 -8.19 -0.11
C SER A 207 -12.79 -9.17 -1.19
N TYR A 208 -12.70 -10.47 -0.95
CA TYR A 208 -13.24 -11.50 -1.84
C TYR A 208 -14.78 -11.64 -1.75
N ASN A 209 -15.44 -10.95 -0.82
CA ASN A 209 -16.88 -10.98 -0.58
C ASN A 209 -17.55 -9.65 -0.92
#